data_4f71c7158c7ee94b78f251d508b959fd
#
_entry.id   4f71c7158c7ee94b78f251d508b959fd
#
_cell.length_a   1.000
_cell.length_b   1.000
_cell.length_c   1.000
_cell.angle_alpha   90.00
_cell.angle_beta   90.00
_cell.angle_gamma   90.00
#
_symmetry.space_group_name_H-M   'P 1'
#
loop_
_entity.id
_entity.type
_entity.pdbx_description
1 polymer ?
#
loop_
_entity_poly.entity_id
_entity_poly.type
_entity_poly.pdbx_seq_one_letter_code
_entity_poly.pdbx_strand_id
1 'polypeptide(L)'
;MADLPLNHPPVLDVRNLSLDFRQVRAVRNVSFRAPRQSIFGLVGSDGAGKSSVLRMIAGMIRPSAGAIDINGLDAAGRRRELKHFIGYMPQRFGLYPDLTVEENMDFFMDVFSVPRGERKKRKEKYLGFSNLLPFADRLAGNLSGGMKQKLGLACVLVHEPGLLILDEPTNGVDPVSRREFWDILQNMKKAGMTLLVSTAYLDEGEKCDRLALMHEGVILEQDAPGILRGDHPSLEAAIVARLREADEEIAHDTFAL
;
A
#
# COMPACT_ATOMS: atom_id res chain seq x y z
N MET A 1 -7.03 19.67 16.07
CA MET A 1 -7.40 19.25 14.70
C MET A 1 -6.96 20.36 13.76
N ALA A 2 -5.80 20.25 13.14
CA ALA A 2 -5.35 21.16 12.10
C ALA A 2 -5.61 20.47 10.76
N ASP A 3 -6.81 20.69 10.21
CA ASP A 3 -7.07 20.41 8.80
C ASP A 3 -6.15 21.30 7.97
N LEU A 4 -5.09 20.73 7.43
CA LEU A 4 -4.41 21.34 6.30
C LEU A 4 -5.48 21.51 5.21
N PRO A 5 -5.69 22.73 4.65
CA PRO A 5 -6.66 22.94 3.60
C PRO A 5 -6.26 22.08 2.40
N LEU A 6 -6.95 20.95 2.22
CA LEU A 6 -6.86 20.16 1.00
C LEU A 6 -7.49 21.00 -0.11
N ASN A 7 -6.69 21.78 -0.83
CA ASN A 7 -7.14 22.56 -1.99
C ASN A 7 -7.70 21.66 -3.12
N HIS A 8 -7.58 20.35 -2.98
CA HIS A 8 -8.13 19.36 -3.89
C HIS A 8 -8.75 18.19 -3.12
N PRO A 9 -9.82 17.58 -3.60
CA PRO A 9 -10.41 16.39 -2.98
C PRO A 9 -9.37 15.27 -2.88
N PRO A 10 -9.41 14.45 -1.80
CA PRO A 10 -8.50 13.31 -1.64
C PRO A 10 -8.64 12.34 -2.83
N VAL A 11 -7.58 11.58 -3.10
CA VAL A 11 -7.67 10.51 -4.11
C VAL A 11 -8.43 9.30 -3.59
N LEU A 12 -8.39 9.09 -2.28
CA LEU A 12 -9.05 7.99 -1.59
C LEU A 12 -9.76 8.53 -0.34
N ASP A 13 -11.05 8.25 -0.21
CA ASP A 13 -11.85 8.50 0.98
C ASP A 13 -12.53 7.19 1.42
N VAL A 14 -12.13 6.67 2.56
CA VAL A 14 -12.66 5.45 3.19
C VAL A 14 -13.51 5.85 4.37
N ARG A 15 -14.77 5.39 4.42
CA ARG A 15 -15.75 5.78 5.43
C ARG A 15 -16.41 4.58 6.06
N ASN A 16 -16.25 4.44 7.38
CA ASN A 16 -16.89 3.42 8.22
C ASN A 16 -16.76 1.99 7.68
N LEU A 17 -15.58 1.69 7.08
CA LEU A 17 -15.34 0.42 6.40
C LEU A 17 -15.28 -0.73 7.39
N SER A 18 -16.04 -1.78 7.13
CA SER A 18 -16.07 -2.98 7.97
C SER A 18 -16.04 -4.24 7.12
N LEU A 19 -15.41 -5.29 7.65
CA LEU A 19 -15.35 -6.60 7.03
C LEU A 19 -15.52 -7.72 8.06
N ASP A 20 -16.55 -8.52 7.87
CA ASP A 20 -16.84 -9.67 8.69
C ASP A 20 -16.60 -10.96 7.88
N PHE A 21 -15.78 -11.86 8.40
CA PHE A 21 -15.60 -13.22 7.91
C PHE A 21 -16.26 -14.20 8.87
N ARG A 22 -17.50 -14.64 8.59
CA ARG A 22 -18.27 -15.54 9.46
C ARG A 22 -18.35 -14.99 10.89
N GLN A 23 -17.49 -15.48 11.80
CA GLN A 23 -17.46 -15.10 13.23
C GLN A 23 -16.35 -14.09 13.57
N VAL A 24 -15.48 -13.74 12.61
CA VAL A 24 -14.33 -12.86 12.85
C VAL A 24 -14.60 -11.49 12.19
N ARG A 25 -14.61 -10.45 13.00
CA ARG A 25 -14.62 -9.05 12.52
C ARG A 25 -13.20 -8.62 12.19
N ALA A 26 -12.80 -8.82 10.94
CA ALA A 26 -11.44 -8.51 10.48
C ALA A 26 -11.16 -7.01 10.35
N VAL A 27 -12.19 -6.19 10.09
CA VAL A 27 -12.10 -4.73 10.02
C VAL A 27 -13.36 -4.14 10.65
N ARG A 28 -13.17 -3.14 11.53
CA ARG A 28 -14.25 -2.54 12.33
C ARG A 28 -14.25 -1.02 12.18
N ASN A 29 -15.21 -0.50 11.41
CA ASN A 29 -15.50 0.95 11.29
C ASN A 29 -14.27 1.83 10.95
N VAL A 30 -13.43 1.36 10.03
CA VAL A 30 -12.21 2.06 9.61
C VAL A 30 -12.54 3.23 8.70
N SER A 31 -12.01 4.42 9.00
CA SER A 31 -12.19 5.63 8.20
C SER A 31 -10.88 6.40 8.09
N PHE A 32 -10.47 6.75 6.85
CA PHE A 32 -9.30 7.58 6.59
C PHE A 32 -9.35 8.19 5.21
N ARG A 33 -8.47 9.18 4.96
CA ARG A 33 -8.33 9.86 3.66
C ARG A 33 -6.88 9.91 3.24
N ALA A 34 -6.61 9.50 2.00
CA ALA A 34 -5.29 9.66 1.41
C ALA A 34 -5.28 10.87 0.46
N PRO A 35 -4.46 11.89 0.76
CA PRO A 35 -4.29 13.05 -0.10
C PRO A 35 -3.67 12.66 -1.44
N ARG A 36 -3.85 13.51 -2.46
CA ARG A 36 -3.14 13.35 -3.74
C ARG A 36 -1.64 13.56 -3.56
N GLN A 37 -0.85 12.87 -4.39
CA GLN A 37 0.61 13.02 -4.43
C GLN A 37 1.26 12.82 -3.06
N SER A 38 0.78 11.81 -2.32
CA SER A 38 1.27 11.47 -1.00
C SER A 38 1.50 9.98 -0.85
N ILE A 39 2.28 9.61 0.15
CA ILE A 39 2.37 8.24 0.66
C ILE A 39 1.55 8.17 1.95
N PHE A 40 0.47 7.40 1.93
CA PHE A 40 -0.33 7.09 3.11
C PHE A 40 0.01 5.69 3.61
N GLY A 41 0.40 5.57 4.88
CA GLY A 41 0.77 4.31 5.51
C GLY A 41 -0.39 3.68 6.30
N LEU A 42 -0.62 2.39 6.14
CA LEU A 42 -1.35 1.56 7.10
C LEU A 42 -0.32 0.77 7.90
N VAL A 43 -0.04 1.21 9.12
CA VAL A 43 1.01 0.64 9.97
C VAL A 43 0.37 -0.16 11.11
N GLY A 44 0.94 -1.29 11.47
CA GLY A 44 0.43 -2.13 12.56
C GLY A 44 0.97 -3.55 12.50
N SER A 45 0.72 -4.33 13.54
CA SER A 45 1.15 -5.72 13.66
C SER A 45 0.53 -6.63 12.58
N ASP A 46 1.08 -7.84 12.46
CA ASP A 46 0.46 -8.89 11.66
C ASP A 46 -0.93 -9.22 12.21
N GLY A 47 -1.89 -9.41 11.32
CA GLY A 47 -3.28 -9.66 11.71
C GLY A 47 -4.10 -8.41 12.03
N ALA A 48 -3.52 -7.20 12.08
CA ALA A 48 -4.26 -5.96 12.38
C ALA A 48 -5.36 -5.59 11.36
N GLY A 49 -5.50 -6.32 10.25
CA GLY A 49 -6.52 -6.06 9.23
C GLY A 49 -6.04 -5.24 8.03
N LYS A 50 -4.77 -4.82 7.97
CA LYS A 50 -4.18 -3.99 6.90
C LYS A 50 -4.47 -4.52 5.50
N SER A 51 -4.08 -5.77 5.22
CA SER A 51 -4.30 -6.41 3.90
C SER A 51 -5.78 -6.53 3.54
N SER A 52 -6.66 -6.73 4.53
CA SER A 52 -8.11 -6.76 4.31
C SER A 52 -8.63 -5.41 3.84
N VAL A 53 -8.19 -4.32 4.45
CA VAL A 53 -8.51 -2.95 4.02
C VAL A 53 -8.01 -2.70 2.61
N LEU A 54 -6.74 -3.03 2.31
CA LEU A 54 -6.16 -2.84 0.98
C LEU A 54 -6.92 -3.62 -0.10
N ARG A 55 -7.27 -4.88 0.17
CA ARG A 55 -8.04 -5.73 -0.76
C ARG A 55 -9.46 -5.22 -1.00
N MET A 56 -10.10 -4.62 0.01
CA MET A 56 -11.40 -3.97 -0.18
C MET A 56 -11.27 -2.74 -1.09
N ILE A 57 -10.25 -1.90 -0.87
CA ILE A 57 -9.99 -0.72 -1.71
C ILE A 57 -9.66 -1.13 -3.15
N ALA A 58 -8.84 -2.19 -3.33
CA ALA A 58 -8.54 -2.74 -4.64
C ALA A 58 -9.74 -3.44 -5.33
N GLY A 59 -10.90 -3.52 -4.67
CA GLY A 59 -12.11 -4.14 -5.19
C GLY A 59 -12.05 -5.69 -5.24
N MET A 60 -11.07 -6.31 -4.60
CA MET A 60 -10.91 -7.77 -4.54
C MET A 60 -11.87 -8.42 -3.55
N ILE A 61 -12.21 -7.71 -2.46
CA ILE A 61 -13.15 -8.16 -1.43
C ILE A 61 -14.25 -7.11 -1.32
N ARG A 62 -15.51 -7.55 -1.20
CA ARG A 62 -16.63 -6.65 -0.94
C ARG A 62 -16.68 -6.34 0.56
N PRO A 63 -16.72 -5.08 0.98
CA PRO A 63 -16.92 -4.73 2.38
C PRO A 63 -18.31 -5.21 2.87
N SER A 64 -18.38 -5.53 4.17
CA SER A 64 -19.64 -5.86 4.85
C SER A 64 -20.47 -4.58 5.12
N ALA A 65 -19.78 -3.46 5.40
CA ALA A 65 -20.39 -2.14 5.58
C ALA A 65 -19.38 -1.03 5.22
N GLY A 66 -19.88 0.20 5.10
CA GLY A 66 -19.10 1.38 4.78
C GLY A 66 -19.02 1.68 3.28
N ALA A 67 -18.24 2.69 2.93
CA ALA A 67 -18.07 3.17 1.56
C ALA A 67 -16.62 3.51 1.25
N ILE A 68 -16.23 3.35 0.00
CA ILE A 68 -14.92 3.70 -0.53
C ILE A 68 -15.14 4.58 -1.76
N ASP A 69 -14.60 5.79 -1.71
CA ASP A 69 -14.56 6.69 -2.84
C ASP A 69 -13.12 6.80 -3.36
N ILE A 70 -12.93 6.60 -4.65
CA ILE A 70 -11.62 6.69 -5.30
C ILE A 70 -11.73 7.67 -6.45
N ASN A 71 -10.98 8.76 -6.37
CA ASN A 71 -10.96 9.83 -7.35
C ASN A 71 -12.36 10.43 -7.62
N GLY A 72 -13.22 10.52 -6.59
CA GLY A 72 -14.58 11.00 -6.70
C GLY A 72 -15.58 9.98 -7.23
N LEU A 73 -15.19 8.71 -7.35
CA LEU A 73 -16.05 7.62 -7.83
C LEU A 73 -16.29 6.59 -6.72
N ASP A 74 -17.54 6.23 -6.50
CA ASP A 74 -17.91 5.13 -5.60
C ASP A 74 -17.35 3.79 -6.13
N ALA A 75 -16.48 3.17 -5.33
CA ALA A 75 -15.80 1.94 -5.72
C ALA A 75 -16.75 0.75 -5.90
N ALA A 76 -17.89 0.73 -5.21
CA ALA A 76 -18.89 -0.34 -5.34
C ALA A 76 -19.58 -0.32 -6.70
N GLY A 77 -19.92 0.89 -7.20
CA GLY A 77 -20.63 1.08 -8.46
C GLY A 77 -19.75 1.14 -9.70
N ARG A 78 -18.47 1.52 -9.56
CA ARG A 78 -17.58 1.88 -10.67
C ARG A 78 -16.34 1.00 -10.81
N ARG A 79 -16.41 -0.27 -10.44
CA ARG A 79 -15.28 -1.22 -10.46
C ARG A 79 -14.53 -1.29 -11.80
N ARG A 80 -15.24 -1.23 -12.95
CA ARG A 80 -14.61 -1.31 -14.28
C ARG A 80 -13.75 -0.10 -14.58
N GLU A 81 -14.21 1.09 -14.22
CA GLU A 81 -13.49 2.35 -14.42
C GLU A 81 -12.25 2.41 -13.52
N LEU A 82 -12.41 1.99 -12.26
CA LEU A 82 -11.34 2.01 -11.27
C LEU A 82 -10.24 0.96 -11.50
N LYS A 83 -10.54 -0.14 -12.23
CA LYS A 83 -9.56 -1.20 -12.52
C LYS A 83 -8.28 -0.68 -13.19
N HIS A 84 -8.40 0.30 -14.07
CA HIS A 84 -7.25 0.91 -14.75
C HIS A 84 -6.63 2.05 -13.94
N PHE A 85 -7.35 2.59 -12.98
CA PHE A 85 -6.87 3.66 -12.11
C PHE A 85 -6.07 3.13 -10.92
N ILE A 86 -6.27 1.88 -10.52
CA ILE A 86 -5.64 1.23 -9.36
C ILE A 86 -4.56 0.27 -9.82
N GLY A 87 -3.35 0.41 -9.26
CA GLY A 87 -2.32 -0.62 -9.27
C GLY A 87 -2.29 -1.31 -7.90
N TYR A 88 -2.36 -2.63 -7.85
CA TYR A 88 -2.28 -3.40 -6.61
C TYR A 88 -1.13 -4.38 -6.64
N MET A 89 -0.22 -4.25 -5.69
CA MET A 89 0.89 -5.17 -5.47
C MET A 89 0.63 -5.94 -4.18
N PRO A 90 0.27 -7.23 -4.24
CA PRO A 90 0.08 -8.06 -3.06
C PRO A 90 1.42 -8.38 -2.39
N GLN A 91 1.39 -8.78 -1.13
CA GLN A 91 2.57 -9.22 -0.36
C GLN A 91 3.41 -10.29 -1.09
N ARG A 92 2.75 -11.20 -1.81
CA ARG A 92 3.39 -12.16 -2.71
C ARG A 92 2.96 -11.86 -4.14
N PHE A 93 3.81 -11.16 -4.87
CA PHE A 93 3.55 -10.86 -6.27
C PHE A 93 3.87 -12.08 -7.15
N GLY A 94 2.94 -12.41 -8.04
CA GLY A 94 3.04 -13.58 -8.92
C GLY A 94 3.92 -13.32 -10.14
N LEU A 95 5.24 -13.24 -9.97
CA LEU A 95 6.18 -13.26 -11.10
C LEU A 95 6.28 -14.66 -11.68
N TYR A 96 6.52 -14.74 -12.99
CA TYR A 96 6.82 -15.97 -13.69
C TYR A 96 8.34 -16.22 -13.62
N PRO A 97 8.81 -17.21 -12.84
CA PRO A 97 10.24 -17.40 -12.60
C PRO A 97 11.00 -17.84 -13.84
N ASP A 98 10.34 -18.50 -14.78
CA ASP A 98 10.90 -19.02 -16.04
C ASP A 98 10.89 -17.98 -17.17
N LEU A 99 10.32 -16.80 -16.95
CA LEU A 99 10.41 -15.66 -17.84
C LEU A 99 11.49 -14.70 -17.38
N THR A 100 12.11 -14.01 -18.34
CA THR A 100 13.05 -12.94 -18.07
C THR A 100 12.35 -11.73 -17.41
N VAL A 101 13.12 -10.78 -16.92
CA VAL A 101 12.60 -9.49 -16.40
C VAL A 101 11.76 -8.80 -17.47
N GLU A 102 12.25 -8.73 -18.71
CA GLU A 102 11.54 -8.09 -19.81
C GLU A 102 10.27 -8.83 -20.20
N GLU A 103 10.31 -10.16 -20.30
CA GLU A 103 9.15 -11.00 -20.62
C GLU A 103 8.06 -10.93 -19.53
N ASN A 104 8.42 -10.84 -18.25
CA ASN A 104 7.46 -10.57 -17.19
C ASN A 104 6.74 -9.22 -17.41
N MET A 105 7.49 -8.17 -17.77
CA MET A 105 6.90 -6.87 -18.11
C MET A 105 5.93 -6.97 -19.30
N ASP A 106 6.33 -7.68 -20.37
CA ASP A 106 5.48 -7.89 -21.56
C ASP A 106 4.19 -8.63 -21.21
N PHE A 107 4.27 -9.66 -20.37
CA PHE A 107 3.10 -10.38 -19.90
C PHE A 107 2.10 -9.44 -19.20
N PHE A 108 2.55 -8.63 -18.25
CA PHE A 108 1.67 -7.69 -17.57
C PHE A 108 1.17 -6.57 -18.50
N MET A 109 1.96 -6.14 -19.48
CA MET A 109 1.51 -5.22 -20.52
C MET A 109 0.39 -5.81 -21.39
N ASP A 110 0.43 -7.11 -21.66
CA ASP A 110 -0.67 -7.81 -22.34
C ASP A 110 -1.92 -7.88 -21.47
N VAL A 111 -1.78 -8.25 -20.19
CA VAL A 111 -2.89 -8.30 -19.22
C VAL A 111 -3.61 -6.96 -19.10
N PHE A 112 -2.86 -5.85 -19.08
CA PHE A 112 -3.41 -4.50 -18.99
C PHE A 112 -3.71 -3.86 -20.34
N SER A 113 -3.53 -4.60 -21.46
CA SER A 113 -3.79 -4.12 -22.83
C SER A 113 -3.01 -2.85 -23.17
N VAL A 114 -1.75 -2.74 -22.73
CA VAL A 114 -0.87 -1.60 -23.04
C VAL A 114 -0.62 -1.55 -24.55
N PRO A 115 -0.85 -0.39 -25.21
CA PRO A 115 -0.64 -0.24 -26.64
C PRO A 115 0.80 -0.58 -27.06
N ARG A 116 0.98 -1.32 -28.15
CA ARG A 116 2.31 -1.76 -28.63
C ARG A 116 3.30 -0.61 -28.79
N GLY A 117 2.84 0.54 -29.27
CA GLY A 117 3.68 1.71 -29.49
C GLY A 117 4.24 2.33 -28.19
N GLU A 118 3.62 2.06 -27.03
CA GLU A 118 4.04 2.60 -25.74
C GLU A 118 4.94 1.65 -24.95
N ARG A 119 4.93 0.35 -25.27
CA ARG A 119 5.57 -0.69 -24.46
C ARG A 119 7.06 -0.45 -24.23
N LYS A 120 7.82 -0.14 -25.29
CA LYS A 120 9.26 0.13 -25.20
C LYS A 120 9.54 1.28 -24.23
N LYS A 121 8.83 2.41 -24.38
CA LYS A 121 8.97 3.59 -23.52
C LYS A 121 8.64 3.25 -22.04
N ARG A 122 7.57 2.48 -21.82
CA ARG A 122 7.17 2.08 -20.46
C ARG A 122 8.15 1.10 -19.83
N LYS A 123 8.69 0.13 -20.58
CA LYS A 123 9.74 -0.76 -20.10
C LYS A 123 10.99 0.03 -19.68
N GLU A 124 11.51 0.88 -20.56
CA GLU A 124 12.67 1.73 -20.24
C GLU A 124 12.43 2.59 -19.01
N LYS A 125 11.24 3.21 -18.89
CA LYS A 125 10.86 4.04 -17.74
C LYS A 125 10.86 3.22 -16.43
N TYR A 126 10.11 2.12 -16.37
CA TYR A 126 9.87 1.40 -15.12
C TYR A 126 11.00 0.46 -14.71
N LEU A 127 11.70 -0.16 -15.66
CA LEU A 127 12.95 -0.87 -15.38
C LEU A 127 14.08 0.10 -15.00
N GLY A 128 14.10 1.32 -15.56
CA GLY A 128 15.01 2.37 -15.14
C GLY A 128 14.77 2.80 -13.70
N PHE A 129 13.53 3.11 -13.33
CA PHE A 129 13.15 3.45 -11.95
C PHE A 129 13.51 2.36 -10.93
N SER A 130 13.39 1.10 -11.33
CA SER A 130 13.67 -0.04 -10.46
C SER A 130 15.13 -0.50 -10.48
N ASN A 131 16.00 0.16 -11.27
CA ASN A 131 17.39 -0.24 -11.51
C ASN A 131 17.54 -1.67 -12.07
N LEU A 132 16.57 -2.12 -12.87
CA LEU A 132 16.54 -3.48 -13.45
C LEU A 132 16.91 -3.52 -14.94
N LEU A 133 17.13 -2.39 -15.61
CA LEU A 133 17.53 -2.34 -17.02
C LEU A 133 18.74 -3.25 -17.34
N PRO A 134 19.84 -3.28 -16.53
CA PRO A 134 20.99 -4.16 -16.80
C PRO A 134 20.68 -5.66 -16.66
N PHE A 135 19.50 -6.00 -16.16
CA PHE A 135 19.06 -7.37 -15.88
C PHE A 135 17.87 -7.80 -16.73
N ALA A 136 17.53 -7.04 -17.79
CA ALA A 136 16.35 -7.26 -18.63
C ALA A 136 16.24 -8.71 -19.13
N ASP A 137 17.35 -9.32 -19.54
CA ASP A 137 17.44 -10.68 -20.08
C ASP A 137 17.60 -11.77 -19.00
N ARG A 138 17.67 -11.38 -17.70
CA ARG A 138 17.82 -12.35 -16.61
C ARG A 138 16.48 -12.96 -16.26
N LEU A 139 16.45 -14.29 -16.08
CA LEU A 139 15.26 -14.99 -15.57
C LEU A 139 14.86 -14.45 -14.20
N ALA A 140 13.56 -14.20 -14.00
CA ALA A 140 13.02 -13.69 -12.74
C ALA A 140 13.29 -14.66 -11.57
N GLY A 141 13.37 -15.96 -11.83
CA GLY A 141 13.76 -16.96 -10.85
C GLY A 141 15.13 -16.70 -10.23
N ASN A 142 16.07 -16.14 -11.00
CA ASN A 142 17.47 -15.88 -10.64
C ASN A 142 17.70 -14.49 -10.01
N LEU A 143 16.64 -13.73 -9.73
CA LEU A 143 16.71 -12.45 -9.05
C LEU A 143 16.75 -12.64 -7.53
N SER A 144 17.43 -11.71 -6.82
CA SER A 144 17.32 -11.61 -5.37
C SER A 144 15.88 -11.23 -4.93
N GLY A 145 15.55 -11.41 -3.64
CA GLY A 145 14.25 -11.04 -3.10
C GLY A 145 13.90 -9.57 -3.37
N GLY A 146 14.82 -8.64 -3.07
CA GLY A 146 14.64 -7.22 -3.34
C GLY A 146 14.49 -6.90 -4.84
N MET A 147 15.22 -7.58 -5.72
CA MET A 147 15.04 -7.42 -7.17
C MET A 147 13.68 -7.93 -7.64
N LYS A 148 13.19 -9.04 -7.08
CA LYS A 148 11.84 -9.56 -7.37
C LYS A 148 10.76 -8.56 -6.95
N GLN A 149 10.89 -7.93 -5.79
CA GLN A 149 9.96 -6.89 -5.35
C GLN A 149 9.97 -5.67 -6.29
N LYS A 150 11.15 -5.21 -6.70
CA LYS A 150 11.30 -4.13 -7.68
C LYS A 150 10.69 -4.48 -9.04
N LEU A 151 10.86 -5.72 -9.52
CA LEU A 151 10.23 -6.21 -10.75
C LEU A 151 8.69 -6.26 -10.59
N GLY A 152 8.18 -6.77 -9.47
CA GLY A 152 6.75 -6.76 -9.17
C GLY A 152 6.17 -5.35 -9.23
N LEU A 153 6.85 -4.38 -8.61
CA LEU A 153 6.47 -2.97 -8.67
C LEU A 153 6.46 -2.46 -10.13
N ALA A 154 7.51 -2.73 -10.91
CA ALA A 154 7.58 -2.32 -12.31
C ALA A 154 6.42 -2.91 -13.14
N CYS A 155 6.08 -4.19 -12.92
CA CYS A 155 4.96 -4.87 -13.58
C CYS A 155 3.59 -4.25 -13.23
N VAL A 156 3.39 -3.83 -11.98
CA VAL A 156 2.14 -3.14 -11.59
C VAL A 156 2.04 -1.75 -12.21
N LEU A 157 3.16 -1.10 -12.50
CA LEU A 157 3.19 0.26 -13.06
C LEU A 157 2.97 0.34 -14.57
N VAL A 158 2.98 -0.78 -15.29
CA VAL A 158 2.90 -0.77 -16.78
C VAL A 158 1.65 -0.08 -17.33
N HIS A 159 0.55 -0.05 -16.57
CA HIS A 159 -0.69 0.61 -16.99
C HIS A 159 -0.85 2.04 -16.45
N GLU A 160 0.17 2.58 -15.77
CA GLU A 160 0.23 3.94 -15.24
C GLU A 160 -0.94 4.29 -14.30
N PRO A 161 -1.10 3.56 -13.19
CA PRO A 161 -2.20 3.78 -12.25
C PRO A 161 -2.14 5.16 -11.60
N GLY A 162 -3.29 5.74 -11.26
CA GLY A 162 -3.38 6.99 -10.49
C GLY A 162 -3.26 6.77 -8.97
N LEU A 163 -3.59 5.56 -8.50
CA LEU A 163 -3.44 5.12 -7.12
C LEU A 163 -2.70 3.78 -7.09
N LEU A 164 -1.55 3.75 -6.41
CA LEU A 164 -0.77 2.54 -6.20
C LEU A 164 -0.98 2.01 -4.78
N ILE A 165 -1.41 0.77 -4.66
CA ILE A 165 -1.66 0.07 -3.40
C ILE A 165 -0.60 -1.02 -3.25
N LEU A 166 0.17 -0.99 -2.16
CA LEU A 166 1.26 -1.89 -1.87
C LEU A 166 1.02 -2.60 -0.54
N ASP A 167 0.87 -3.91 -0.59
CA ASP A 167 0.61 -4.74 0.59
C ASP A 167 1.92 -5.37 1.09
N GLU A 168 2.50 -4.79 2.14
CA GLU A 168 3.78 -5.18 2.76
C GLU A 168 4.92 -5.41 1.74
N PRO A 169 5.21 -4.42 0.87
CA PRO A 169 6.08 -4.63 -0.30
C PRO A 169 7.54 -4.94 0.05
N THR A 170 7.95 -4.67 1.28
CA THR A 170 9.33 -4.84 1.76
C THR A 170 9.48 -6.00 2.75
N ASN A 171 8.41 -6.77 2.97
CA ASN A 171 8.46 -7.91 3.88
C ASN A 171 9.43 -8.98 3.40
N GLY A 172 10.34 -9.40 4.29
CA GLY A 172 11.38 -10.39 3.97
C GLY A 172 12.50 -9.89 3.06
N VAL A 173 12.60 -8.57 2.85
CA VAL A 173 13.65 -7.93 2.06
C VAL A 173 14.77 -7.43 2.99
N ASP A 174 16.03 -7.59 2.56
CA ASP A 174 17.18 -7.10 3.31
C ASP A 174 17.15 -5.56 3.50
N PRO A 175 17.82 -5.02 4.55
CA PRO A 175 17.74 -3.58 4.89
C PRO A 175 18.21 -2.63 3.77
N VAL A 176 19.18 -3.06 2.94
CA VAL A 176 19.69 -2.22 1.84
C VAL A 176 18.63 -2.14 0.74
N SER A 177 18.13 -3.30 0.30
CA SER A 177 17.06 -3.38 -0.71
C SER A 177 15.76 -2.70 -0.24
N ARG A 178 15.43 -2.76 1.08
CA ARG A 178 14.30 -2.00 1.66
C ARG A 178 14.48 -0.50 1.48
N ARG A 179 15.65 0.04 1.80
CA ARG A 179 15.94 1.47 1.62
C ARG A 179 15.78 1.89 0.17
N GLU A 180 16.40 1.14 -0.75
CA GLU A 180 16.30 1.40 -2.19
C GLU A 180 14.84 1.35 -2.69
N PHE A 181 14.04 0.40 -2.19
CA PHE A 181 12.62 0.31 -2.54
C PHE A 181 11.85 1.56 -2.10
N TRP A 182 12.08 2.03 -0.88
CA TRP A 182 11.47 3.26 -0.37
C TRP A 182 11.92 4.51 -1.13
N ASP A 183 13.19 4.57 -1.56
CA ASP A 183 13.69 5.66 -2.42
C ASP A 183 12.92 5.69 -3.77
N ILE A 184 12.63 4.51 -4.35
CA ILE A 184 11.78 4.40 -5.53
C ILE A 184 10.38 4.97 -5.24
N LEU A 185 9.74 4.59 -4.12
CA LEU A 185 8.41 5.08 -3.77
C LEU A 185 8.40 6.62 -3.58
N GLN A 186 9.42 7.18 -2.93
CA GLN A 186 9.55 8.63 -2.77
C GLN A 186 9.71 9.35 -4.12
N ASN A 187 10.47 8.78 -5.05
CA ASN A 187 10.61 9.32 -6.40
C ASN A 187 9.29 9.26 -7.19
N MET A 188 8.51 8.18 -7.03
CA MET A 188 7.18 8.05 -7.62
C MET A 188 6.21 9.10 -7.07
N LYS A 189 6.22 9.35 -5.75
CA LYS A 189 5.46 10.44 -5.15
C LYS A 189 5.83 11.79 -5.75
N LYS A 190 7.14 12.10 -5.86
CA LYS A 190 7.63 13.34 -6.48
C LYS A 190 7.19 13.48 -7.94
N ALA A 191 7.01 12.36 -8.65
CA ALA A 191 6.46 12.33 -10.01
C ALA A 191 4.93 12.47 -10.07
N GLY A 192 4.26 12.70 -8.92
CA GLY A 192 2.83 12.99 -8.86
C GLY A 192 1.94 11.79 -8.50
N MET A 193 2.51 10.62 -8.20
CA MET A 193 1.74 9.42 -7.85
C MET A 193 1.25 9.48 -6.40
N THR A 194 0.07 8.91 -6.16
CA THR A 194 -0.45 8.65 -4.81
C THR A 194 -0.25 7.19 -4.47
N LEU A 195 0.29 6.92 -3.27
CA LEU A 195 0.62 5.59 -2.80
C LEU A 195 -0.09 5.29 -1.47
N LEU A 196 -0.65 4.10 -1.37
CA LEU A 196 -1.18 3.52 -0.14
C LEU A 196 -0.33 2.28 0.19
N VAL A 197 0.38 2.30 1.30
CA VAL A 197 1.35 1.27 1.66
C VAL A 197 0.97 0.65 3.01
N SER A 198 0.85 -0.68 3.09
CA SER A 198 0.81 -1.35 4.39
C SER A 198 2.20 -1.81 4.78
N THR A 199 2.50 -1.78 6.07
CA THR A 199 3.73 -2.32 6.63
C THR A 199 3.56 -2.73 8.09
N ALA A 200 4.26 -3.80 8.49
CA ALA A 200 4.44 -4.18 9.88
C ALA A 200 5.73 -3.58 10.48
N TYR A 201 6.60 -3.00 9.63
CA TYR A 201 7.81 -2.33 10.08
C TYR A 201 7.49 -0.90 10.52
N LEU A 202 7.55 -0.64 11.82
CA LEU A 202 7.12 0.62 12.42
C LEU A 202 8.00 1.80 11.99
N ASP A 203 9.29 1.56 11.74
CA ASP A 203 10.26 2.54 11.23
C ASP A 203 9.92 3.04 9.81
N GLU A 204 9.22 2.23 9.03
CA GLU A 204 8.77 2.64 7.69
C GLU A 204 7.66 3.69 7.73
N GLY A 205 6.90 3.75 8.83
CA GLY A 205 5.91 4.79 9.06
C GLY A 205 6.49 6.21 8.96
N GLU A 206 7.76 6.41 9.35
CA GLU A 206 8.43 7.71 9.23
C GLU A 206 8.64 8.18 7.78
N LYS A 207 8.56 7.27 6.82
CA LYS A 207 8.69 7.56 5.38
C LYS A 207 7.37 7.96 4.71
N CYS A 208 6.26 7.85 5.44
CA CYS A 208 4.94 8.25 4.97
C CYS A 208 4.69 9.75 5.25
N ASP A 209 3.83 10.37 4.45
CA ASP A 209 3.37 11.74 4.70
C ASP A 209 2.31 11.77 5.80
N ARG A 210 1.46 10.76 5.82
CA ARG A 210 0.48 10.46 6.86
C ARG A 210 0.38 8.95 7.04
N LEU A 211 0.00 8.52 8.22
CA LEU A 211 -0.25 7.11 8.49
C LEU A 211 -1.46 6.92 9.41
N ALA A 212 -2.03 5.74 9.35
CA ALA A 212 -3.00 5.23 10.31
C ALA A 212 -2.40 4.01 11.01
N LEU A 213 -2.41 4.04 12.34
CA LEU A 213 -2.01 2.91 13.19
C LEU A 213 -3.21 1.97 13.33
N MET A 214 -3.08 0.78 12.77
CA MET A 214 -4.09 -0.27 12.85
C MET A 214 -3.75 -1.32 13.90
N HIS A 215 -4.74 -1.68 14.69
CA HIS A 215 -4.66 -2.75 15.69
C HIS A 215 -6.01 -3.47 15.77
N GLU A 216 -6.04 -4.78 15.77
CA GLU A 216 -7.25 -5.62 15.87
C GLU A 216 -8.46 -5.16 15.03
N GLY A 217 -8.21 -4.73 13.80
CA GLY A 217 -9.24 -4.32 12.85
C GLY A 217 -9.76 -2.89 13.03
N VAL A 218 -9.20 -2.07 13.93
CA VAL A 218 -9.53 -0.66 14.10
C VAL A 218 -8.35 0.25 13.81
N ILE A 219 -8.60 1.53 13.57
CA ILE A 219 -7.58 2.57 13.57
C ILE A 219 -7.55 3.17 14.98
N LEU A 220 -6.40 3.06 15.66
CA LEU A 220 -6.20 3.67 16.97
C LEU A 220 -5.94 5.18 16.83
N GLU A 221 -5.03 5.54 15.93
CA GLU A 221 -4.67 6.92 15.63
C GLU A 221 -4.30 7.09 14.15
N GLN A 222 -4.42 8.31 13.65
CA GLN A 222 -3.96 8.65 12.31
C GLN A 222 -3.53 10.11 12.24
N ASP A 223 -2.28 10.35 11.79
CA ASP A 223 -1.76 11.68 11.50
C ASP A 223 -0.43 11.61 10.74
N ALA A 224 0.27 12.74 10.62
CA ALA A 224 1.64 12.81 10.16
C ALA A 224 2.59 12.13 11.18
N PRO A 225 3.66 11.43 10.73
CA PRO A 225 4.57 10.68 11.61
C PRO A 225 5.11 11.52 12.77
N GLY A 226 5.45 12.80 12.52
CA GLY A 226 5.97 13.70 13.55
C GLY A 226 4.96 14.03 14.65
N ILE A 227 3.66 14.10 14.31
CA ILE A 227 2.57 14.32 15.27
C ILE A 227 2.36 13.06 16.11
N LEU A 228 2.31 11.89 15.46
CA LEU A 228 2.13 10.61 16.14
C LEU A 228 3.32 10.26 17.05
N ARG A 229 4.53 10.65 16.67
CA ARG A 229 5.70 10.49 17.51
C ARG A 229 5.60 11.27 18.82
N GLY A 230 5.07 12.52 18.77
CA GLY A 230 5.00 13.40 19.94
C GLY A 230 6.37 13.55 20.60
N ASP A 231 6.41 13.42 21.93
CA ASP A 231 7.62 13.53 22.76
C ASP A 231 8.43 12.23 22.87
N HIS A 232 8.01 11.16 22.19
CA HIS A 232 8.75 9.89 22.20
C HIS A 232 10.05 9.98 21.39
N PRO A 233 11.08 9.17 21.72
CA PRO A 233 12.38 9.20 21.05
C PRO A 233 12.31 8.80 19.57
N SER A 234 11.33 7.98 19.19
CA SER A 234 11.07 7.56 17.81
C SER A 234 9.57 7.30 17.59
N LEU A 235 9.13 7.27 16.33
CA LEU A 235 7.78 6.85 15.98
C LEU A 235 7.50 5.41 16.43
N GLU A 236 8.48 4.53 16.29
CA GLU A 236 8.37 3.14 16.77
C GLU A 236 8.07 3.09 18.27
N ALA A 237 8.81 3.85 19.09
CA ALA A 237 8.56 3.91 20.54
C ALA A 237 7.14 4.41 20.88
N ALA A 238 6.67 5.44 20.15
CA ALA A 238 5.33 5.97 20.30
C ALA A 238 4.25 4.91 19.94
N ILE A 239 4.43 4.22 18.81
CA ILE A 239 3.49 3.18 18.37
C ILE A 239 3.46 2.01 19.34
N VAL A 240 4.62 1.54 19.81
CA VAL A 240 4.69 0.44 20.79
C VAL A 240 3.98 0.82 22.10
N ALA A 241 4.12 2.06 22.57
CA ALA A 241 3.40 2.53 23.75
C ALA A 241 1.87 2.45 23.55
N ARG A 242 1.36 2.96 22.43
CA ARG A 242 -0.07 2.95 22.10
C ARG A 242 -0.65 1.55 21.92
N LEU A 243 0.12 0.64 21.30
CA LEU A 243 -0.31 -0.75 21.16
C LEU A 243 -0.45 -1.44 22.53
N ARG A 244 0.47 -1.19 23.47
CA ARG A 244 0.39 -1.73 24.84
C ARG A 244 -0.82 -1.18 25.60
N GLU A 245 -1.07 0.13 25.50
CA GLU A 245 -2.25 0.75 26.10
C GLU A 245 -3.55 0.13 25.56
N ALA A 246 -3.64 -0.06 24.23
CA ALA A 246 -4.79 -0.69 23.60
C ALA A 246 -4.98 -2.16 24.03
N ASP A 247 -3.89 -2.94 24.16
CA ASP A 247 -3.95 -4.33 24.62
C ASP A 247 -4.43 -4.42 26.10
N GLU A 248 -3.99 -3.48 26.95
CA GLU A 248 -4.44 -3.40 28.35
C GLU A 248 -5.92 -3.05 28.46
N GLU A 249 -6.43 -2.10 27.66
CA GLU A 249 -7.85 -1.75 27.61
C GLU A 249 -8.71 -2.94 27.17
N ILE A 250 -8.30 -3.67 26.12
CA ILE A 250 -9.01 -4.87 25.63
C ILE A 250 -9.03 -5.96 26.70
N ALA A 251 -7.91 -6.17 27.41
CA ALA A 251 -7.84 -7.14 28.49
C ALA A 251 -8.81 -6.78 29.62
N HIS A 252 -8.86 -5.52 30.05
CA HIS A 252 -9.80 -5.04 31.07
C HIS A 252 -11.26 -5.26 30.70
N ASP A 253 -11.64 -4.93 29.43
CA ASP A 253 -13.01 -5.11 28.95
C ASP A 253 -13.42 -6.60 28.91
N THR A 254 -12.46 -7.48 28.61
CA THR A 254 -12.73 -8.94 28.54
C THR A 254 -12.93 -9.56 29.92
N PHE A 255 -12.33 -9.02 31.01
CA PHE A 255 -12.50 -9.49 32.40
C PHE A 255 -13.67 -8.83 33.12
N ALA A 256 -14.31 -7.81 32.53
CA ALA A 256 -15.45 -7.11 33.13
C ALA A 256 -16.82 -7.68 32.72
N LEU A 257 -16.86 -8.74 31.90
CA LEU A 257 -18.03 -9.48 31.44
C LEU A 257 -18.08 -10.87 32.11
#